data_817e9ad33db3fa61e0fe3f472f6c73a0
#
_entry.id   817e9ad33db3fa61e0fe3f472f6c73a0
#
_cell.length_a   1.000
_cell.length_b   1.000
_cell.length_c   1.000
_cell.angle_alpha   90.00
_cell.angle_beta   90.00
_cell.angle_gamma   90.00
#
_symmetry.space_group_name_H-M   'P 1'
#
loop_
_entity.id
_entity.type
_entity.pdbx_description
1 polymer ?
#
loop_
_entity_poly.entity_id
_entity_poly.type
_entity_poly.pdbx_seq_one_letter_code
_entity_poly.pdbx_strand_id
1 'polypeptide(L)'
;RRSLLRSRTVLIFGEINSELAQATTAQLLALASESDAPIRVVVHSPGGHVEAGDTIHDVIRFIRPEVRMIGTGWVVSAGALIYVAAPREHRYALPNTRFMLHQPAGAVRGRAADVEIEANQIAAVRERLNRIFAAATGQDLTRLARETRRDLWMTAHEAQAYGLVHRVIEHVHEV
;
A
#
# COMPACT_ATOMS: atom_id res chain seq x y z
N ARG A 1 19.88 3.16 -10.97
CA ARG A 1 19.52 2.22 -9.87
C ARG A 1 20.52 2.24 -8.71
N ARG A 2 21.85 2.15 -8.97
CA ARG A 2 22.89 2.16 -7.90
C ARG A 2 22.81 3.42 -7.01
N SER A 3 22.55 4.60 -7.58
CA SER A 3 22.43 5.86 -6.83
C SER A 3 21.20 5.88 -5.91
N LEU A 4 20.08 5.28 -6.34
CA LEU A 4 18.87 5.16 -5.51
C LEU A 4 19.11 4.26 -4.28
N LEU A 5 19.78 3.13 -4.46
CA LEU A 5 20.14 2.25 -3.35
C LEU A 5 21.09 2.95 -2.35
N ARG A 6 22.09 3.70 -2.85
CA ARG A 6 22.96 4.51 -1.98
C ARG A 6 22.20 5.54 -1.16
N SER A 7 21.15 6.13 -1.73
CA SER A 7 20.25 7.05 -1.02
C SER A 7 19.15 6.33 -0.22
N ARG A 8 19.24 5.00 -0.10
CA ARG A 8 18.26 4.13 0.57
C ARG A 8 16.83 4.38 0.06
N THR A 9 16.68 4.49 -1.25
CA THR A 9 15.40 4.78 -1.90
C THR A 9 14.99 3.62 -2.79
N VAL A 10 13.78 3.10 -2.58
CA VAL A 10 13.14 2.03 -3.34
C VAL A 10 11.96 2.60 -4.11
N LEU A 11 11.79 2.18 -5.36
CA LEU A 11 10.67 2.58 -6.21
C LEU A 11 9.70 1.41 -6.39
N ILE A 12 8.42 1.66 -6.14
CA ILE A 12 7.31 0.75 -6.42
C ILE A 12 6.45 1.41 -7.49
N PHE A 13 6.70 1.05 -8.74
CA PHE A 13 6.06 1.67 -9.91
C PHE A 13 5.40 0.62 -10.79
N GLY A 14 4.19 0.91 -11.24
CA GLY A 14 3.41 0.06 -12.13
C GLY A 14 2.55 -0.96 -11.40
N GLU A 15 2.14 -2.01 -12.12
CA GLU A 15 1.27 -3.06 -11.59
C GLU A 15 1.95 -3.87 -10.49
N ILE A 16 1.22 -4.12 -9.42
CA ILE A 16 1.68 -4.97 -8.30
C ILE A 16 1.50 -6.43 -8.70
N ASN A 17 2.61 -7.10 -8.92
CA ASN A 17 2.67 -8.52 -9.28
C ASN A 17 3.81 -9.23 -8.53
N SER A 18 3.94 -10.53 -8.72
CA SER A 18 4.94 -11.35 -8.02
C SER A 18 6.37 -10.96 -8.33
N GLU A 19 6.67 -10.54 -9.58
CA GLU A 19 8.01 -10.10 -9.98
C GLU A 19 8.39 -8.80 -9.25
N LEU A 20 7.50 -7.81 -9.22
CA LEU A 20 7.70 -6.57 -8.49
C LEU A 20 7.84 -6.84 -6.99
N ALA A 21 7.01 -7.72 -6.42
CA ALA A 21 7.08 -8.09 -5.01
C ALA A 21 8.43 -8.72 -4.66
N GLN A 22 8.92 -9.64 -5.48
CA GLN A 22 10.23 -10.26 -5.29
C GLN A 22 11.36 -9.23 -5.35
N ALA A 23 11.37 -8.38 -6.38
CA ALA A 23 12.40 -7.37 -6.57
C ALA A 23 12.42 -6.34 -5.44
N THR A 24 11.25 -5.88 -5.01
CA THR A 24 11.10 -4.93 -3.90
C THR A 24 11.53 -5.54 -2.58
N THR A 25 11.10 -6.77 -2.30
CA THR A 25 11.49 -7.51 -1.09
C THR A 25 13.01 -7.68 -1.01
N ALA A 26 13.65 -8.08 -2.11
CA ALA A 26 15.10 -8.21 -2.17
C ALA A 26 15.83 -6.89 -1.85
N GLN A 27 15.35 -5.76 -2.38
CA GLN A 27 15.92 -4.45 -2.10
C GLN A 27 15.73 -4.04 -0.63
N LEU A 28 14.53 -4.22 -0.08
CA LEU A 28 14.23 -3.88 1.32
C LEU A 28 15.09 -4.70 2.29
N LEU A 29 15.19 -6.01 2.07
CA LEU A 29 16.00 -6.88 2.92
C LEU A 29 17.50 -6.55 2.80
N ALA A 30 18.01 -6.26 1.59
CA ALA A 30 19.39 -5.84 1.40
C ALA A 30 19.69 -4.54 2.16
N LEU A 31 18.85 -3.52 2.01
CA LEU A 31 19.01 -2.25 2.73
C LEU A 31 18.90 -2.42 4.25
N ALA A 32 17.99 -3.28 4.71
CA ALA A 32 17.84 -3.56 6.14
C ALA A 32 19.05 -4.31 6.73
N SER A 33 19.74 -5.12 5.93
CA SER A 33 20.97 -5.79 6.36
C SER A 33 22.19 -4.88 6.47
N GLU A 34 22.18 -3.75 5.76
CA GLU A 34 23.29 -2.78 5.77
C GLU A 34 23.26 -1.86 7.00
N SER A 35 22.11 -1.35 7.37
CA SER A 35 21.92 -0.47 8.54
C SER A 35 20.46 -0.26 8.90
N ASP A 36 20.21 0.25 10.11
CA ASP A 36 18.88 0.64 10.59
C ASP A 36 18.48 2.08 10.17
N ALA A 37 19.24 2.75 9.31
CA ALA A 37 18.90 4.07 8.81
C ALA A 37 17.59 4.03 7.99
N PRO A 38 16.77 5.10 7.98
CA PRO A 38 15.49 5.11 7.29
C PRO A 38 15.58 4.76 5.80
N ILE A 39 14.57 4.07 5.31
CA ILE A 39 14.39 3.71 3.90
C ILE A 39 13.23 4.52 3.34
N ARG A 40 13.43 5.20 2.21
CA ARG A 40 12.37 5.88 1.46
C ARG A 40 11.78 4.95 0.42
N VAL A 41 10.47 4.86 0.36
CA VAL A 41 9.74 4.08 -0.65
C VAL A 41 8.80 5.00 -1.42
N VAL A 42 9.06 5.18 -2.70
CA VAL A 42 8.22 6.00 -3.58
C VAL A 42 7.24 5.09 -4.31
N VAL A 43 5.95 5.37 -4.17
CA VAL A 43 4.87 4.53 -4.70
C VAL A 43 4.10 5.25 -5.80
N HIS A 44 4.02 4.62 -6.97
CA HIS A 44 3.11 4.96 -8.07
C HIS A 44 2.57 3.67 -8.66
N SER A 45 1.31 3.34 -8.39
CA SER A 45 0.74 2.06 -8.84
C SER A 45 -0.77 2.13 -9.03
N PRO A 46 -1.29 1.55 -10.11
CA PRO A 46 -2.73 1.34 -10.33
C PRO A 46 -3.30 0.19 -9.49
N GLY A 47 -2.47 -0.50 -8.69
CA GLY A 47 -2.82 -1.70 -7.97
C GLY A 47 -2.34 -2.97 -8.67
N GLY A 48 -3.00 -4.08 -8.40
CA GLY A 48 -2.66 -5.40 -8.96
C GLY A 48 -3.06 -6.54 -8.03
N HIS A 49 -2.22 -7.55 -7.94
CA HIS A 49 -2.48 -8.73 -7.11
C HIS A 49 -2.37 -8.42 -5.61
N VAL A 50 -3.41 -8.79 -4.87
CA VAL A 50 -3.47 -8.56 -3.42
C VAL A 50 -2.34 -9.30 -2.69
N GLU A 51 -2.05 -10.54 -3.07
CA GLU A 51 -1.02 -11.36 -2.43
C GLU A 51 0.39 -10.78 -2.64
N ALA A 52 0.65 -10.18 -3.78
CA ALA A 52 1.90 -9.46 -4.03
C ALA A 52 1.97 -8.17 -3.21
N GLY A 53 0.84 -7.47 -3.06
CA GLY A 53 0.69 -6.32 -2.17
C GLY A 53 0.90 -6.69 -0.70
N ASP A 54 0.30 -7.78 -0.24
CA ASP A 54 0.49 -8.33 1.11
C ASP A 54 1.96 -8.64 1.39
N THR A 55 2.64 -9.27 0.43
CA THR A 55 4.06 -9.61 0.56
C THR A 55 4.91 -8.37 0.84
N ILE A 56 4.73 -7.31 0.06
CA ILE A 56 5.49 -6.07 0.23
C ILE A 56 5.09 -5.36 1.54
N HIS A 57 3.78 -5.28 1.82
CA HIS A 57 3.26 -4.71 3.06
C HIS A 57 3.87 -5.37 4.29
N ASP A 58 3.88 -6.69 4.33
CA ASP A 58 4.40 -7.43 5.48
C ASP A 58 5.91 -7.29 5.61
N VAL A 59 6.67 -7.30 4.50
CA VAL A 59 8.13 -7.09 4.54
C VAL A 59 8.49 -5.70 5.06
N ILE A 60 7.75 -4.66 4.65
CA ILE A 60 7.95 -3.30 5.19
C ILE A 60 7.80 -3.28 6.72
N ARG A 61 6.83 -4.01 7.25
CA ARG A 61 6.60 -4.12 8.69
C ARG A 61 7.56 -5.06 9.41
N PHE A 62 8.13 -6.01 8.70
CA PHE A 62 9.05 -7.02 9.23
C PHE A 62 10.46 -6.48 9.45
N ILE A 63 10.94 -5.58 8.60
CA ILE A 63 12.30 -5.03 8.68
C ILE A 63 12.43 -4.02 9.81
N ARG A 64 13.65 -3.86 10.36
CA ARG A 64 13.93 -2.94 11.47
C ARG A 64 14.00 -1.47 11.08
N PRO A 65 14.60 -1.10 9.94
CA PRO A 65 14.65 0.30 9.52
C PRO A 65 13.26 0.93 9.41
N GLU A 66 13.14 2.18 9.83
CA GLU A 66 11.96 3.01 9.56
C GLU A 66 11.74 3.15 8.05
N VAL A 67 10.52 2.91 7.59
CA VAL A 67 10.16 3.10 6.19
C VAL A 67 9.29 4.34 6.04
N ARG A 68 9.73 5.28 5.20
CA ARG A 68 9.01 6.50 4.84
C ARG A 68 8.39 6.35 3.47
N MET A 69 7.06 6.35 3.42
CA MET A 69 6.28 6.17 2.18
C MET A 69 6.01 7.52 1.53
N ILE A 70 6.28 7.64 0.24
CA ILE A 70 6.02 8.83 -0.55
C ILE A 70 5.10 8.44 -1.71
N GLY A 71 3.84 8.85 -1.66
CA GLY A 71 2.90 8.66 -2.76
C GLY A 71 3.13 9.66 -3.88
N THR A 72 3.08 9.20 -5.13
CA THR A 72 3.12 10.05 -6.33
C THR A 72 2.21 9.50 -7.41
N GLY A 73 1.69 10.35 -8.27
CA GLY A 73 0.77 9.94 -9.33
C GLY A 73 -0.45 9.19 -8.79
N TRP A 74 -0.45 7.88 -8.90
CA TRP A 74 -1.52 7.02 -8.37
C TRP A 74 -1.04 6.11 -7.26
N VAL A 75 -1.81 6.05 -6.18
CA VAL A 75 -1.63 5.09 -5.07
C VAL A 75 -2.98 4.37 -4.89
N VAL A 76 -3.17 3.29 -5.62
CA VAL A 76 -4.48 2.70 -5.87
C VAL A 76 -4.50 1.24 -5.46
N SER A 77 -5.57 0.82 -4.75
CA SER A 77 -5.86 -0.59 -4.44
C SER A 77 -4.69 -1.27 -3.70
N ALA A 78 -4.07 -2.31 -4.29
CA ALA A 78 -2.89 -2.98 -3.72
C ALA A 78 -1.71 -2.02 -3.48
N GLY A 79 -1.58 -0.94 -4.27
CA GLY A 79 -0.62 0.13 -4.03
C GLY A 79 -0.92 0.90 -2.74
N ALA A 80 -2.18 1.15 -2.44
CA ALA A 80 -2.61 1.76 -1.18
C ALA A 80 -2.38 0.82 0.02
N LEU A 81 -2.56 -0.49 -0.15
CA LEU A 81 -2.23 -1.50 0.86
C LEU A 81 -0.75 -1.44 1.25
N ILE A 82 0.13 -1.36 0.28
CA ILE A 82 1.57 -1.21 0.52
C ILE A 82 1.87 0.12 1.22
N TYR A 83 1.25 1.19 0.78
CA TYR A 83 1.45 2.53 1.33
C TYR A 83 1.11 2.62 2.83
N VAL A 84 0.06 1.95 3.28
CA VAL A 84 -0.33 1.95 4.70
C VAL A 84 0.47 0.97 5.57
N ALA A 85 1.47 0.29 5.03
CA ALA A 85 2.39 -0.52 5.82
C ALA A 85 3.23 0.33 6.79
N ALA A 86 3.55 1.56 6.42
CA ALA A 86 4.22 2.50 7.31
C ALA A 86 3.24 3.13 8.32
N PRO A 87 3.71 3.50 9.53
CA PRO A 87 2.94 4.32 10.47
C PRO A 87 2.48 5.62 9.82
N ARG A 88 1.39 6.20 10.33
CA ARG A 88 0.79 7.40 9.72
C ARG A 88 1.78 8.55 9.58
N GLU A 89 2.58 8.80 10.60
CA GLU A 89 3.59 9.87 10.65
C GLU A 89 4.68 9.75 9.58
N HIS A 90 4.83 8.58 8.97
CA HIS A 90 5.81 8.30 7.91
C HIS A 90 5.17 8.17 6.52
N ARG A 91 3.94 8.65 6.34
CA ARG A 91 3.22 8.61 5.07
C ARG A 91 3.07 10.00 4.48
N TYR A 92 3.79 10.23 3.40
CA TYR A 92 3.86 11.49 2.66
C TYR A 92 3.24 11.34 1.28
N ALA A 93 2.74 12.43 0.70
CA ALA A 93 2.27 12.46 -0.67
C ALA A 93 2.70 13.73 -1.39
N LEU A 94 3.04 13.63 -2.66
CA LEU A 94 3.24 14.78 -3.54
C LEU A 94 1.88 15.40 -3.89
N PRO A 95 1.81 16.70 -4.22
CA PRO A 95 0.53 17.43 -4.31
C PRO A 95 -0.48 16.87 -5.31
N ASN A 96 -0.01 16.29 -6.43
CA ASN A 96 -0.88 15.74 -7.48
C ASN A 96 -1.19 14.26 -7.33
N THR A 97 -0.82 13.65 -6.21
CA THR A 97 -1.10 12.24 -5.95
C THR A 97 -2.59 12.01 -5.80
N ARG A 98 -3.08 10.93 -6.42
CA ARG A 98 -4.44 10.46 -6.25
C ARG A 98 -4.45 9.08 -5.59
N PHE A 99 -5.30 8.93 -4.61
CA PHE A 99 -5.50 7.69 -3.87
C PHE A 99 -6.82 7.05 -4.26
N MET A 100 -6.86 5.72 -4.27
CA MET A 100 -8.14 5.02 -4.41
C MET A 100 -8.15 3.76 -3.56
N LEU A 101 -9.19 3.63 -2.77
CA LEU A 101 -9.52 2.44 -2.01
C LEU A 101 -10.76 1.79 -2.61
N HIS A 102 -10.71 0.47 -2.73
CA HIS A 102 -11.87 -0.33 -3.09
C HIS A 102 -11.77 -1.73 -2.47
N GLN A 103 -12.88 -2.45 -2.45
CA GLN A 103 -12.88 -3.84 -2.05
C GLN A 103 -12.36 -4.71 -3.19
N PRO A 104 -11.58 -5.77 -2.90
CA PRO A 104 -11.16 -6.71 -3.92
C PRO A 104 -12.39 -7.31 -4.60
N ALA A 105 -12.37 -7.28 -5.93
CA ALA A 105 -13.36 -7.92 -6.76
C ALA A 105 -12.82 -9.25 -7.28
N GLY A 106 -13.65 -10.29 -7.30
CA GLY A 106 -13.31 -11.58 -7.86
C GLY A 106 -14.51 -12.17 -8.58
N ALA A 107 -14.26 -12.84 -9.70
CA ALA A 107 -15.25 -13.69 -10.36
C ALA A 107 -14.92 -15.15 -10.03
N VAL A 108 -15.88 -15.86 -9.48
CA VAL A 108 -15.73 -17.27 -9.13
C VAL A 108 -16.48 -18.12 -10.15
N ARG A 109 -15.81 -19.14 -10.70
CA ARG A 109 -16.40 -20.11 -11.63
C ARG A 109 -15.97 -21.51 -11.21
N GLY A 110 -16.88 -22.50 -11.35
CA GLY A 110 -16.56 -23.88 -11.05
C GLY A 110 -17.76 -24.66 -10.51
N ARG A 111 -17.47 -25.78 -9.84
CA ARG A 111 -18.48 -26.57 -9.14
C ARG A 111 -18.99 -25.81 -7.92
N ALA A 112 -20.23 -26.03 -7.51
CA ALA A 112 -20.87 -25.29 -6.41
C ALA A 112 -20.04 -25.28 -5.11
N ALA A 113 -19.43 -26.41 -4.73
CA ALA A 113 -18.60 -26.51 -3.55
C ALA A 113 -17.32 -25.67 -3.66
N ASP A 114 -16.69 -25.63 -4.82
CA ASP A 114 -15.48 -24.83 -5.07
C ASP A 114 -15.80 -23.33 -5.07
N VAL A 115 -16.95 -22.96 -5.63
CA VAL A 115 -17.47 -21.58 -5.64
C VAL A 115 -17.68 -21.06 -4.22
N GLU A 116 -18.23 -21.88 -3.32
CA GLU A 116 -18.43 -21.51 -1.91
C GLU A 116 -17.08 -21.27 -1.20
N ILE A 117 -16.10 -22.16 -1.40
CA ILE A 117 -14.77 -22.03 -0.80
C ILE A 117 -14.11 -20.74 -1.28
N GLU A 118 -14.09 -20.46 -2.58
CA GLU A 118 -13.48 -19.25 -3.12
C GLU A 118 -14.21 -17.97 -2.68
N ALA A 119 -15.55 -17.99 -2.63
CA ALA A 119 -16.34 -16.87 -2.13
C ALA A 119 -15.98 -16.54 -0.67
N ASN A 120 -15.81 -17.57 0.17
CA ASN A 120 -15.37 -17.39 1.57
C ASN A 120 -13.95 -16.82 1.66
N GLN A 121 -13.03 -17.23 0.78
CA GLN A 121 -11.68 -16.66 0.73
C GLN A 121 -11.71 -15.17 0.34
N ILE A 122 -12.47 -14.79 -0.68
CA ILE A 122 -12.64 -13.39 -1.09
C ILE A 122 -13.24 -12.56 0.04
N ALA A 123 -14.24 -13.08 0.74
CA ALA A 123 -14.85 -12.39 1.88
C ALA A 123 -13.86 -12.19 3.03
N ALA A 124 -13.04 -13.19 3.33
CA ALA A 124 -12.00 -13.11 4.38
C ALA A 124 -10.92 -12.08 4.01
N VAL A 125 -10.46 -12.05 2.76
CA VAL A 125 -9.50 -11.06 2.27
C VAL A 125 -10.09 -9.65 2.38
N ARG A 126 -11.34 -9.47 1.96
CA ARG A 126 -12.04 -8.18 2.04
C ARG A 126 -12.11 -7.67 3.48
N GLU A 127 -12.52 -8.52 4.42
CA GLU A 127 -12.61 -8.16 5.83
C GLU A 127 -11.24 -7.80 6.41
N ARG A 128 -10.21 -8.56 6.08
CA ARG A 128 -8.84 -8.28 6.50
C ARG A 128 -8.33 -6.94 5.98
N LEU A 129 -8.51 -6.65 4.70
CA LEU A 129 -8.11 -5.37 4.10
C LEU A 129 -8.86 -4.19 4.72
N ASN A 130 -10.16 -4.32 4.95
CA ASN A 130 -10.94 -3.29 5.63
C ASN A 130 -10.40 -3.00 7.03
N ARG A 131 -10.01 -4.02 7.80
CA ARG A 131 -9.38 -3.84 9.12
C ARG A 131 -8.03 -3.13 9.02
N ILE A 132 -7.21 -3.49 8.04
CA ILE A 132 -5.91 -2.83 7.80
C ILE A 132 -6.12 -1.35 7.51
N PHE A 133 -7.01 -1.01 6.59
CA PHE A 133 -7.27 0.39 6.24
C PHE A 133 -7.95 1.16 7.36
N ALA A 134 -8.88 0.56 8.11
CA ALA A 134 -9.52 1.21 9.26
C ALA A 134 -8.47 1.53 10.33
N ALA A 135 -7.60 0.59 10.68
CA ALA A 135 -6.53 0.82 11.64
C ALA A 135 -5.54 1.89 11.16
N ALA A 136 -5.17 1.87 9.87
CA ALA A 136 -4.22 2.81 9.30
C ALA A 136 -4.73 4.25 9.21
N THR A 137 -6.05 4.43 9.00
CA THR A 137 -6.68 5.74 8.79
C THR A 137 -7.36 6.30 10.02
N GLY A 138 -7.67 5.47 11.01
CA GLY A 138 -8.50 5.84 12.14
C GLY A 138 -10.00 5.93 11.82
N GLN A 139 -10.41 5.50 10.63
CA GLN A 139 -11.82 5.45 10.24
C GLN A 139 -12.56 4.29 10.93
N ASP A 140 -13.84 4.49 11.20
CA ASP A 140 -14.71 3.41 11.64
C ASP A 140 -14.79 2.30 10.60
N LEU A 141 -14.66 1.05 11.04
CA LEU A 141 -14.63 -0.12 10.16
C LEU A 141 -15.88 -0.26 9.30
N THR A 142 -17.05 -0.05 9.89
CA THR A 142 -18.35 -0.15 9.18
C THR A 142 -18.48 0.95 8.13
N ARG A 143 -18.08 2.17 8.48
CA ARG A 143 -18.06 3.30 7.56
C ARG A 143 -17.12 3.04 6.40
N LEU A 144 -15.87 2.65 6.67
CA LEU A 144 -14.88 2.35 5.65
C LEU A 144 -15.35 1.23 4.72
N ALA A 145 -15.88 0.14 5.28
CA ALA A 145 -16.40 -0.98 4.49
C ALA A 145 -17.55 -0.57 3.56
N ARG A 146 -18.40 0.38 3.99
CA ARG A 146 -19.47 0.93 3.16
C ARG A 146 -18.92 1.83 2.06
N GLU A 147 -18.02 2.75 2.39
CA GLU A 147 -17.45 3.72 1.45
C GLU A 147 -16.59 3.06 0.36
N THR A 148 -15.91 1.96 0.68
CA THR A 148 -15.05 1.23 -0.25
C THR A 148 -15.78 0.14 -1.06
N ARG A 149 -17.09 0.00 -0.93
CA ARG A 149 -17.89 -0.89 -1.82
C ARG A 149 -17.79 -0.49 -3.29
N ARG A 150 -17.55 0.78 -3.55
CA ARG A 150 -17.20 1.34 -4.85
C ARG A 150 -15.85 2.03 -4.74
N ASP A 151 -15.28 2.41 -5.87
CA ASP A 151 -14.00 3.12 -5.91
C ASP A 151 -14.08 4.43 -5.15
N LEU A 152 -13.40 4.51 -4.02
CA LEU A 152 -13.27 5.71 -3.20
C LEU A 152 -12.02 6.47 -3.64
N TRP A 153 -12.19 7.43 -4.52
CA TRP A 153 -11.11 8.30 -4.98
C TRP A 153 -10.89 9.48 -4.06
N MET A 154 -9.64 9.84 -3.84
CA MET A 154 -9.22 10.98 -3.02
C MET A 154 -8.04 11.70 -3.65
N THR A 155 -8.05 13.04 -3.61
CA THR A 155 -6.86 13.87 -3.82
C THR A 155 -5.87 13.68 -2.65
N ALA A 156 -4.65 14.19 -2.78
CA ALA A 156 -3.67 14.12 -1.69
C ALA A 156 -4.19 14.78 -0.40
N HIS A 157 -4.85 15.93 -0.50
CA HIS A 157 -5.43 16.64 0.66
C HIS A 157 -6.65 15.93 1.24
N GLU A 158 -7.52 15.36 0.39
CA GLU A 158 -8.65 14.53 0.85
C GLU A 158 -8.14 13.27 1.56
N ALA A 159 -7.10 12.63 1.04
CA ALA A 159 -6.45 11.49 1.67
C ALA A 159 -5.79 11.84 3.01
N GLN A 160 -5.25 13.06 3.14
CA GLN A 160 -4.74 13.58 4.40
C GLN A 160 -5.86 13.75 5.42
N ALA A 161 -6.98 14.34 5.04
CA ALA A 161 -8.16 14.50 5.91
C ALA A 161 -8.77 13.15 6.29
N TYR A 162 -8.73 12.17 5.39
CA TYR A 162 -9.23 10.81 5.63
C TYR A 162 -8.36 10.00 6.59
N GLY A 163 -7.09 10.36 6.73
CA GLY A 163 -6.11 9.70 7.60
C GLY A 163 -5.13 8.76 6.88
N LEU A 164 -5.18 8.69 5.54
CA LEU A 164 -4.19 7.94 4.75
C LEU A 164 -2.83 8.62 4.75
N VAL A 165 -2.81 9.92 4.53
CA VAL A 165 -1.60 10.74 4.39
C VAL A 165 -1.38 11.55 5.65
N HIS A 166 -0.14 11.60 6.12
CA HIS A 166 0.25 12.50 7.20
C HIS A 166 0.48 13.92 6.70
N ARG A 167 1.32 14.08 5.67
CA ARG A 167 1.67 15.39 5.10
C ARG A 167 1.72 15.33 3.58
N VAL A 168 1.17 16.37 2.96
CA VAL A 168 1.44 16.67 1.55
C VAL A 168 2.70 17.52 1.49
N ILE A 169 3.67 17.12 0.68
CA ILE A 169 5.00 17.71 0.60
C ILE A 169 5.34 18.09 -0.85
N GLU A 170 6.19 19.09 -1.01
CA GLU A 170 6.65 19.54 -2.33
C GLU A 170 8.15 19.27 -2.55
N HIS A 171 8.92 19.14 -1.46
CA HIS A 171 10.38 19.05 -1.53
C HIS A 171 10.94 17.86 -0.74
N VAL A 172 12.04 17.32 -1.24
CA VAL A 172 12.68 16.12 -0.68
C VAL A 172 13.18 16.30 0.76
N HIS A 173 13.51 17.52 1.16
CA HIS A 173 13.99 17.80 2.52
C HIS A 173 12.87 17.80 3.58
N GLU A 174 11.62 17.65 3.14
CA GLU A 174 10.47 17.58 4.04
C GLU A 174 10.17 16.14 4.55
N VAL A 175 10.91 15.13 4.02
CA VAL A 175 10.75 13.71 4.36
C VAL A 175 11.73 13.28 5.45
#